data_0df7787915b180abfd1da42bab7b34a7
#
_entry.id   0df7787915b180abfd1da42bab7b34a7
#
_cell.length_a   1.000
_cell.length_b   1.000
_cell.length_c   1.000
_cell.angle_alpha   90.00
_cell.angle_beta   90.00
_cell.angle_gamma   90.00
#
_symmetry.space_group_name_H-M   'P 1'
#
loop_
_entity.id
_entity.type
_entity.pdbx_description
1 polymer ?
#
loop_
_entity_poly.entity_id
_entity_poly.type
_entity_poly.pdbx_seq_one_letter_code
_entity_poly.pdbx_strand_id
1 'polypeptide(L)'
;MNTQTKHSLMLMLCAFIWGTAFVAQSAGSGMGAYSFLAGRSWLAVLVLIPTVMVFDAIRRKSGTDAKPKTAAEKKKLLAAGFVCGTLLFAASAAQQIGITINPSTAKAGFLTAMYVVLVPVFGLFLGRKGSAQLWVSMVVAVLGLYLLCMKNGFGGIEPSDWILLSCAVLFSFQIMAVDHFSPLVDGVRLSLLQFFVVAVESTAAAFLFETPALAEFGANWLPLIYCGVLSSGVAYTLQILGQKELNPAIASLIMCLESVFSALGGWMLLHQNLSAREVFGCVLIFAAVVLAQ
;
A
#
# COMPACT_ATOMS: atom_id res chain seq x y z
N MET A 1 -5.58 3.16 -25.61
CA MET A 1 -6.01 2.85 -24.23
C MET A 1 -6.40 4.16 -23.57
N ASN A 2 -7.60 4.26 -23.03
CA ASN A 2 -8.08 5.47 -22.34
C ASN A 2 -7.17 5.76 -21.12
N THR A 3 -6.96 7.03 -20.78
CA THR A 3 -6.13 7.47 -19.63
C THR A 3 -6.59 6.78 -18.33
N GLN A 4 -7.89 6.77 -18.06
CA GLN A 4 -8.47 6.11 -16.89
C GLN A 4 -8.12 4.61 -16.82
N THR A 5 -8.26 3.88 -17.93
CA THR A 5 -7.90 2.45 -18.01
C THR A 5 -6.42 2.21 -17.67
N LYS A 6 -5.53 3.08 -18.16
CA LYS A 6 -4.10 2.99 -17.86
C LYS A 6 -3.82 3.12 -16.36
N HIS A 7 -4.44 4.11 -15.71
CA HIS A 7 -4.26 4.36 -14.27
C HIS A 7 -4.88 3.24 -13.42
N SER A 8 -6.06 2.72 -13.81
CA SER A 8 -6.67 1.55 -13.16
C SER A 8 -5.78 0.30 -13.26
N LEU A 9 -5.16 0.04 -14.42
CA LEU A 9 -4.22 -1.09 -14.59
C LEU A 9 -2.96 -0.93 -13.73
N MET A 10 -2.44 0.30 -13.57
CA MET A 10 -1.32 0.55 -12.65
C MET A 10 -1.69 0.19 -11.21
N LEU A 11 -2.88 0.58 -10.75
CA LEU A 11 -3.36 0.25 -9.41
C LEU A 11 -3.68 -1.25 -9.24
N MET A 12 -4.17 -1.90 -10.28
CA MET A 12 -4.39 -3.36 -10.27
C MET A 12 -3.06 -4.12 -10.15
N LEU A 13 -2.02 -3.70 -10.89
CA LEU A 13 -0.67 -4.26 -10.76
C LEU A 13 -0.08 -3.99 -9.37
N CYS A 14 -0.30 -2.79 -8.82
CA CYS A 14 0.05 -2.45 -7.45
C CYS A 14 -0.61 -3.42 -6.46
N ALA A 15 -1.93 -3.62 -6.57
CA ALA A 15 -2.69 -4.55 -5.73
C ALA A 15 -2.20 -6.00 -5.86
N PHE A 16 -1.82 -6.44 -7.06
CA PHE A 16 -1.22 -7.77 -7.27
C PHE A 16 0.10 -7.93 -6.51
N ILE A 17 1.00 -6.94 -6.61
CA ILE A 17 2.29 -6.99 -5.92
C ILE A 17 2.08 -6.95 -4.40
N TRP A 18 1.17 -6.12 -3.90
CA TRP A 18 0.90 -6.04 -2.46
C TRP A 18 0.22 -7.29 -1.91
N GLY A 19 -0.69 -7.89 -2.67
CA GLY A 19 -1.33 -9.15 -2.28
C GLY A 19 -0.29 -10.25 -2.02
N THR A 20 0.67 -10.40 -2.92
CA THR A 20 1.76 -11.36 -2.74
C THR A 20 2.79 -10.92 -1.68
N ALA A 21 2.90 -9.61 -1.41
CA ALA A 21 3.80 -9.08 -0.38
C ALA A 21 3.36 -9.43 1.05
N PHE A 22 2.07 -9.67 1.31
CA PHE A 22 1.62 -10.14 2.63
C PHE A 22 2.28 -11.47 3.04
N VAL A 23 2.47 -12.37 2.08
CA VAL A 23 3.18 -13.64 2.32
C VAL A 23 4.65 -13.37 2.70
N ALA A 24 5.31 -12.46 2.00
CA ALA A 24 6.69 -12.09 2.29
C ALA A 24 6.81 -11.37 3.65
N GLN A 25 5.88 -10.46 3.99
CA GLN A 25 5.84 -9.79 5.29
C GLN A 25 5.64 -10.78 6.44
N SER A 26 4.76 -11.76 6.26
CA SER A 26 4.54 -12.82 7.25
C SER A 26 5.78 -13.71 7.41
N ALA A 27 6.46 -14.06 6.31
CA ALA A 27 7.72 -14.81 6.36
C ALA A 27 8.84 -14.03 7.08
N GLY A 28 8.84 -12.70 6.98
CA GLY A 28 9.77 -11.81 7.69
C GLY A 28 9.36 -11.43 9.11
N SER A 29 8.25 -11.96 9.65
CA SER A 29 7.73 -11.58 10.97
C SER A 29 8.58 -12.04 12.17
N GLY A 30 9.57 -12.91 11.94
CA GLY A 30 10.57 -13.26 12.96
C GLY A 30 11.60 -12.15 13.24
N MET A 31 11.62 -11.10 12.41
CA MET A 31 12.43 -9.90 12.56
C MET A 31 11.60 -8.79 13.24
N GLY A 32 12.25 -7.87 13.95
CA GLY A 32 11.57 -6.71 14.53
C GLY A 32 10.80 -5.91 13.47
N ALA A 33 9.61 -5.45 13.81
CA ALA A 33 8.70 -4.78 12.86
C ALA A 33 9.33 -3.52 12.25
N TYR A 34 9.99 -2.69 13.07
CA TYR A 34 10.69 -1.47 12.61
C TYR A 34 11.97 -1.82 11.84
N SER A 35 12.72 -2.85 12.27
CA SER A 35 13.91 -3.33 11.59
C SER A 35 13.59 -3.86 10.19
N PHE A 36 12.51 -4.65 10.05
CA PHE A 36 12.03 -5.11 8.76
C PHE A 36 11.59 -3.93 7.87
N LEU A 37 10.84 -2.98 8.43
CA LEU A 37 10.39 -1.78 7.70
C LEU A 37 11.56 -0.90 7.26
N ALA A 38 12.59 -0.73 8.11
CA ALA A 38 13.81 -0.01 7.75
C ALA A 38 14.55 -0.69 6.60
N GLY A 39 14.80 -1.99 6.70
CA GLY A 39 15.52 -2.75 5.68
C GLY A 39 14.84 -2.68 4.31
N ARG A 40 13.53 -2.95 4.24
CA ARG A 40 12.78 -2.87 2.97
C ARG A 40 12.72 -1.46 2.41
N SER A 41 12.67 -0.42 3.26
CA SER A 41 12.58 0.98 2.82
C SER A 41 13.90 1.49 2.29
N TRP A 42 15.04 1.14 2.89
CA TRP A 42 16.36 1.43 2.33
C TRP A 42 16.58 0.74 0.98
N LEU A 43 16.15 -0.51 0.83
CA LEU A 43 16.18 -1.21 -0.47
C LEU A 43 15.33 -0.48 -1.52
N ALA A 44 14.15 0.03 -1.13
CA ALA A 44 13.32 0.84 -2.03
C ALA A 44 14.05 2.12 -2.45
N VAL A 45 14.69 2.84 -1.52
CA VAL A 45 15.49 4.04 -1.83
C VAL A 45 16.61 3.72 -2.82
N LEU A 46 17.35 2.62 -2.60
CA LEU A 46 18.43 2.19 -3.49
C LEU A 46 17.95 1.90 -4.92
N VAL A 47 16.76 1.36 -5.08
CA VAL A 47 16.16 1.08 -6.40
C VAL A 47 15.55 2.36 -7.02
N LEU A 48 14.94 3.23 -6.20
CA LEU A 48 14.28 4.44 -6.69
C LEU A 48 15.28 5.51 -7.15
N ILE A 49 16.49 5.58 -6.58
CA ILE A 49 17.53 6.51 -7.04
C ILE A 49 17.84 6.31 -8.54
N PRO A 50 18.29 5.12 -8.99
CA PRO A 50 18.52 4.90 -10.42
C PRO A 50 17.24 5.01 -11.24
N THR A 51 16.08 4.65 -10.70
CA THR A 51 14.79 4.81 -11.38
C THR A 51 14.52 6.27 -11.71
N VAL A 52 14.69 7.20 -10.77
CA VAL A 52 14.57 8.64 -11.02
C VAL A 52 15.57 9.11 -12.10
N MET A 53 16.82 8.64 -12.06
CA MET A 53 17.83 8.99 -13.05
C MET A 53 17.45 8.52 -14.47
N VAL A 54 16.92 7.30 -14.60
CA VAL A 54 16.47 6.75 -15.89
C VAL A 54 15.27 7.54 -16.42
N PHE A 55 14.27 7.82 -15.56
CA PHE A 55 13.11 8.62 -15.97
C PHE A 55 13.51 10.05 -16.39
N ASP A 56 14.48 10.66 -15.70
CA ASP A 56 15.03 11.96 -16.09
C ASP A 56 15.70 11.90 -17.48
N ALA A 57 16.49 10.87 -17.74
CA ALA A 57 17.16 10.70 -19.02
C ALA A 57 16.15 10.52 -20.17
N ILE A 58 15.09 9.71 -19.96
CA ILE A 58 14.01 9.50 -20.94
C ILE A 58 13.29 10.81 -21.22
N ARG A 59 12.90 11.55 -20.17
CA ARG A 59 12.18 12.82 -20.31
C ARG A 59 12.98 13.91 -20.99
N ARG A 60 14.30 13.99 -20.72
CA ARG A 60 15.19 14.91 -21.45
C ARG A 60 15.20 14.62 -22.94
N LYS A 61 15.25 13.35 -23.35
CA LYS A 61 15.18 12.96 -24.76
C LYS A 61 13.84 13.33 -25.41
N SER A 62 12.75 13.35 -24.62
CA SER A 62 11.41 13.72 -25.07
C SER A 62 11.12 15.23 -24.96
N GLY A 63 12.09 16.05 -24.57
CA GLY A 63 11.91 17.51 -24.41
C GLY A 63 11.08 17.92 -23.19
N THR A 64 10.72 16.99 -22.30
CA THR A 64 9.95 17.25 -21.09
C THR A 64 10.88 17.12 -19.87
N ASP A 65 11.09 18.21 -19.14
CA ASP A 65 11.88 18.21 -17.90
C ASP A 65 10.95 18.28 -16.68
N ALA A 66 11.01 17.25 -15.83
CA ALA A 66 10.20 17.15 -14.62
C ALA A 66 10.97 17.55 -13.33
N LYS A 67 12.19 18.08 -13.47
CA LYS A 67 12.95 18.55 -12.30
C LYS A 67 12.35 19.84 -11.75
N PRO A 68 12.20 19.94 -10.40
CA PRO A 68 11.75 21.20 -9.82
C PRO A 68 12.79 22.30 -10.11
N LYS A 69 12.34 23.35 -10.79
CA LYS A 69 13.20 24.47 -11.25
C LYS A 69 13.29 25.57 -10.22
N THR A 70 12.22 25.80 -9.46
CA THR A 70 12.11 26.87 -8.47
C THR A 70 12.30 26.35 -7.04
N ALA A 71 12.67 27.23 -6.12
CA ALA A 71 12.74 26.93 -4.69
C ALA A 71 11.37 26.53 -4.12
N ALA A 72 10.28 27.13 -4.63
CA ALA A 72 8.92 26.82 -4.24
C ALA A 72 8.52 25.39 -4.64
N GLU A 73 8.85 24.95 -5.86
CA GLU A 73 8.61 23.57 -6.33
C GLU A 73 9.40 22.55 -5.52
N LYS A 74 10.67 22.85 -5.19
CA LYS A 74 11.49 22.00 -4.32
C LYS A 74 10.87 21.88 -2.92
N LYS A 75 10.45 23.00 -2.32
CA LYS A 75 9.80 23.02 -1.00
C LYS A 75 8.50 22.21 -1.03
N LYS A 76 7.69 22.35 -2.09
CA LYS A 76 6.44 21.57 -2.26
C LYS A 76 6.73 20.07 -2.37
N LEU A 77 7.72 19.67 -3.15
CA LEU A 77 8.12 18.27 -3.30
C LEU A 77 8.64 17.68 -1.98
N LEU A 78 9.45 18.42 -1.24
CA LEU A 78 9.96 17.99 0.08
C LEU A 78 8.82 17.87 1.09
N ALA A 79 7.89 18.84 1.15
CA ALA A 79 6.72 18.77 2.01
C ALA A 79 5.81 17.57 1.67
N ALA A 80 5.58 17.34 0.38
CA ALA A 80 4.82 16.18 -0.09
C ALA A 80 5.49 14.86 0.32
N GLY A 81 6.80 14.74 0.10
CA GLY A 81 7.58 13.56 0.49
C GLY A 81 7.56 13.31 2.00
N PHE A 82 7.68 14.38 2.80
CA PHE A 82 7.62 14.28 4.26
C PHE A 82 6.23 13.85 4.75
N VAL A 83 5.16 14.53 4.31
CA VAL A 83 3.78 14.18 4.74
C VAL A 83 3.39 12.77 4.30
N CYS A 84 3.59 12.43 3.01
CA CYS A 84 3.28 11.10 2.52
C CYS A 84 4.16 10.03 3.18
N GLY A 85 5.43 10.33 3.42
CA GLY A 85 6.39 9.41 4.04
C GLY A 85 6.06 9.12 5.51
N THR A 86 5.79 10.16 6.33
CA THR A 86 5.44 9.97 7.74
C THR A 86 4.12 9.22 7.90
N LEU A 87 3.10 9.54 7.09
CA LEU A 87 1.84 8.78 7.09
C LEU A 87 2.07 7.32 6.67
N LEU A 88 2.92 7.09 5.66
CA LEU A 88 3.27 5.75 5.21
C LEU A 88 4.07 4.99 6.25
N PHE A 89 5.01 5.63 6.94
CA PHE A 89 5.75 5.03 8.05
C PHE A 89 4.78 4.59 9.17
N ALA A 90 3.93 5.48 9.63
CA ALA A 90 2.99 5.19 10.70
C ALA A 90 2.03 4.04 10.33
N ALA A 91 1.48 4.06 9.10
CA ALA A 91 0.60 3.01 8.60
C ALA A 91 1.32 1.66 8.48
N SER A 92 2.51 1.65 7.86
CA SER A 92 3.28 0.42 7.62
C SER A 92 3.85 -0.16 8.92
N ALA A 93 4.23 0.69 9.88
CA ALA A 93 4.66 0.25 11.20
C ALA A 93 3.51 -0.42 11.96
N ALA A 94 2.33 0.21 12.01
CA ALA A 94 1.15 -0.39 12.63
C ALA A 94 0.76 -1.71 11.94
N GLN A 95 0.82 -1.79 10.61
CA GLN A 95 0.56 -3.03 9.87
C GLN A 95 1.55 -4.12 10.25
N GLN A 96 2.85 -3.84 10.22
CA GLN A 96 3.88 -4.83 10.50
C GLN A 96 3.84 -5.30 11.96
N ILE A 97 3.60 -4.39 12.91
CA ILE A 97 3.39 -4.73 14.33
C ILE A 97 2.17 -5.65 14.47
N GLY A 98 1.05 -5.33 13.85
CA GLY A 98 -0.15 -6.16 13.88
C GLY A 98 0.10 -7.56 13.33
N ILE A 99 0.83 -7.70 12.21
CA ILE A 99 1.21 -8.99 11.61
C ILE A 99 2.18 -9.76 12.50
N THR A 100 3.10 -9.08 13.17
CA THR A 100 4.06 -9.73 14.08
C THR A 100 3.36 -10.28 15.33
N ILE A 101 2.39 -9.57 15.89
CA ILE A 101 1.61 -10.03 17.05
C ILE A 101 0.67 -11.18 16.68
N ASN A 102 -0.02 -11.06 15.56
CA ASN A 102 -0.93 -12.10 15.04
C ASN A 102 -0.65 -12.34 13.55
N PRO A 103 0.06 -13.42 13.21
CA PRO A 103 0.46 -13.72 11.83
C PRO A 103 -0.69 -14.16 10.91
N SER A 104 -1.95 -14.00 11.33
CA SER A 104 -3.12 -14.24 10.46
C SER A 104 -3.17 -13.22 9.34
N THR A 105 -2.54 -13.55 8.21
CA THR A 105 -2.50 -12.71 7.00
C THR A 105 -3.89 -12.34 6.49
N ALA A 106 -4.86 -13.25 6.61
CA ALA A 106 -6.23 -13.02 6.21
C ALA A 106 -6.92 -11.94 7.05
N LYS A 107 -6.78 -12.01 8.40
CA LYS A 107 -7.36 -11.03 9.31
C LYS A 107 -6.67 -9.67 9.16
N ALA A 108 -5.35 -9.66 9.02
CA ALA A 108 -4.58 -8.46 8.74
C ALA A 108 -4.98 -7.81 7.41
N GLY A 109 -5.13 -8.61 6.35
CA GLY A 109 -5.59 -8.13 5.04
C GLY A 109 -6.99 -7.53 5.09
N PHE A 110 -7.95 -8.17 5.80
CA PHE A 110 -9.31 -7.65 5.97
C PHE A 110 -9.31 -6.30 6.70
N LEU A 111 -8.67 -6.25 7.87
CA LEU A 111 -8.69 -5.05 8.70
C LEU A 111 -7.95 -3.88 8.05
N THR A 112 -6.81 -4.13 7.40
CA THR A 112 -6.11 -3.11 6.62
C THR A 112 -6.96 -2.61 5.45
N ALA A 113 -7.62 -3.51 4.71
CA ALA A 113 -8.44 -3.14 3.56
C ALA A 113 -9.69 -2.31 3.92
N MET A 114 -9.99 -2.12 5.23
CA MET A 114 -11.05 -1.19 5.66
C MET A 114 -10.79 0.26 5.22
N TYR A 115 -9.58 0.60 4.75
CA TYR A 115 -9.34 1.89 4.09
C TYR A 115 -10.30 2.11 2.90
N VAL A 116 -10.84 1.06 2.28
CA VAL A 116 -11.81 1.16 1.18
C VAL A 116 -13.10 1.89 1.60
N VAL A 117 -13.48 1.77 2.86
CA VAL A 117 -14.62 2.50 3.46
C VAL A 117 -14.19 3.87 3.98
N LEU A 118 -13.03 3.92 4.64
CA LEU A 118 -12.56 5.13 5.33
C LEU A 118 -12.18 6.24 4.34
N VAL A 119 -11.56 5.93 3.20
CA VAL A 119 -11.17 6.93 2.19
C VAL A 119 -12.37 7.73 1.68
N PRO A 120 -13.47 7.13 1.16
CA PRO A 120 -14.63 7.91 0.75
C PRO A 120 -15.37 8.57 1.90
N VAL A 121 -15.40 7.95 3.10
CA VAL A 121 -15.98 8.60 4.30
C VAL A 121 -15.21 9.87 4.65
N PHE A 122 -13.87 9.83 4.71
CA PHE A 122 -13.06 11.02 4.92
C PHE A 122 -13.19 12.03 3.76
N GLY A 123 -13.36 11.53 2.52
CA GLY A 123 -13.65 12.35 1.35
C GLY A 123 -14.90 13.22 1.52
N LEU A 124 -15.94 12.71 2.20
CA LEU A 124 -17.16 13.52 2.50
C LEU A 124 -16.84 14.75 3.34
N PHE A 125 -15.97 14.60 4.37
CA PHE A 125 -15.55 15.74 5.20
C PHE A 125 -14.74 16.77 4.42
N LEU A 126 -14.13 16.39 3.29
CA LEU A 126 -13.47 17.30 2.35
C LEU A 126 -14.40 17.81 1.24
N GLY A 127 -15.71 17.62 1.38
CA GLY A 127 -16.72 18.08 0.42
C GLY A 127 -16.80 17.24 -0.86
N ARG A 128 -16.15 16.08 -0.93
CA ARG A 128 -16.25 15.17 -2.08
C ARG A 128 -17.55 14.37 -2.00
N LYS A 129 -18.33 14.40 -3.06
CA LYS A 129 -19.58 13.63 -3.15
C LYS A 129 -19.30 12.27 -3.79
N GLY A 130 -19.68 11.19 -3.12
CA GLY A 130 -19.71 9.85 -3.70
C GLY A 130 -21.01 9.60 -4.47
N SER A 131 -20.93 8.93 -5.63
CA SER A 131 -22.14 8.44 -6.31
C SER A 131 -22.79 7.29 -5.52
N ALA A 132 -24.10 7.08 -5.71
CA ALA A 132 -24.77 5.91 -5.12
C ALA A 132 -24.10 4.60 -5.56
N GLN A 133 -23.65 4.53 -6.82
CA GLN A 133 -22.92 3.41 -7.38
C GLN A 133 -21.63 3.11 -6.59
N LEU A 134 -20.85 4.15 -6.22
CA LEU A 134 -19.64 3.99 -5.41
C LEU A 134 -19.96 3.43 -4.02
N TRP A 135 -21.03 3.92 -3.36
CA TRP A 135 -21.43 3.41 -2.04
C TRP A 135 -21.89 1.95 -2.09
N VAL A 136 -22.67 1.58 -3.12
CA VAL A 136 -23.06 0.18 -3.34
C VAL A 136 -21.82 -0.70 -3.58
N SER A 137 -20.89 -0.24 -4.43
CA SER A 137 -19.63 -0.97 -4.69
C SER A 137 -18.82 -1.19 -3.40
N MET A 138 -18.75 -0.20 -2.52
CA MET A 138 -18.07 -0.36 -1.23
C MET A 138 -18.72 -1.41 -0.33
N VAL A 139 -20.06 -1.41 -0.23
CA VAL A 139 -20.78 -2.41 0.56
C VAL A 139 -20.49 -3.81 0.02
N VAL A 140 -20.54 -3.97 -1.31
CA VAL A 140 -20.25 -5.24 -1.98
C VAL A 140 -18.79 -5.66 -1.73
N ALA A 141 -17.83 -4.72 -1.81
CA ALA A 141 -16.41 -5.00 -1.52
C ALA A 141 -16.19 -5.44 -0.07
N VAL A 142 -16.79 -4.77 0.91
CA VAL A 142 -16.69 -5.14 2.33
C VAL A 142 -17.28 -6.52 2.60
N LEU A 143 -18.43 -6.83 2.00
CA LEU A 143 -19.02 -8.17 2.09
C LEU A 143 -18.09 -9.22 1.48
N GLY A 144 -17.50 -8.93 0.32
CA GLY A 144 -16.53 -9.80 -0.32
C GLY A 144 -15.27 -10.02 0.53
N LEU A 145 -14.70 -8.95 1.10
CA LEU A 145 -13.57 -9.01 2.03
C LEU A 145 -13.90 -9.84 3.29
N TYR A 146 -15.11 -9.65 3.85
CA TYR A 146 -15.56 -10.44 4.99
C TYR A 146 -15.63 -11.93 4.67
N LEU A 147 -16.23 -12.29 3.54
CA LEU A 147 -16.32 -13.69 3.12
C LEU A 147 -14.97 -14.31 2.82
N LEU A 148 -14.06 -13.54 2.24
CA LEU A 148 -12.71 -13.99 1.88
C LEU A 148 -11.82 -14.18 3.12
N CYS A 149 -11.79 -13.19 4.01
CA CYS A 149 -10.76 -13.11 5.05
C CYS A 149 -11.22 -13.66 6.41
N MET A 150 -12.52 -13.63 6.71
CA MET A 150 -13.04 -13.94 8.04
C MET A 150 -13.67 -15.34 8.12
N LYS A 151 -12.82 -16.38 8.00
CA LYS A 151 -13.28 -17.80 7.98
C LYS A 151 -14.13 -18.20 9.20
N ASN A 152 -13.74 -17.78 10.39
CA ASN A 152 -14.36 -18.14 11.67
C ASN A 152 -15.19 -17.00 12.29
N GLY A 153 -15.64 -16.03 11.47
CA GLY A 153 -16.30 -14.84 11.97
C GLY A 153 -15.34 -13.93 12.76
N PHE A 154 -15.89 -13.09 13.63
CA PHE A 154 -15.06 -12.15 14.41
C PHE A 154 -14.40 -12.77 15.64
N GLY A 155 -14.50 -14.06 15.90
CA GLY A 155 -13.77 -14.92 16.86
C GLY A 155 -13.14 -14.30 18.14
N GLY A 156 -13.60 -13.14 18.54
CA GLY A 156 -13.01 -12.27 19.58
C GLY A 156 -12.18 -11.13 18.95
N ILE A 157 -12.25 -9.95 19.58
CA ILE A 157 -11.43 -8.78 19.22
C ILE A 157 -10.13 -8.88 20.02
N GLU A 158 -9.01 -8.93 19.34
CA GLU A 158 -7.67 -8.99 19.91
C GLU A 158 -6.99 -7.61 19.88
N PRO A 159 -5.98 -7.35 20.73
CA PRO A 159 -5.23 -6.09 20.69
C PRO A 159 -4.63 -5.78 19.31
N SER A 160 -4.17 -6.81 18.56
CA SER A 160 -3.68 -6.69 17.19
C SER A 160 -4.71 -6.14 16.21
N ASP A 161 -6.02 -6.40 16.44
CA ASP A 161 -7.09 -5.92 15.56
C ASP A 161 -7.23 -4.40 15.63
N TRP A 162 -7.10 -3.81 16.83
CA TRP A 162 -7.11 -2.36 17.00
C TRP A 162 -5.92 -1.68 16.33
N ILE A 163 -4.74 -2.33 16.39
CA ILE A 163 -3.54 -1.85 15.70
C ILE A 163 -3.77 -1.88 14.19
N LEU A 164 -4.32 -2.96 13.64
CA LEU A 164 -4.63 -3.08 12.22
C LEU A 164 -5.75 -2.14 11.75
N LEU A 165 -6.75 -1.86 12.59
CA LEU A 165 -7.75 -0.84 12.29
C LEU A 165 -7.14 0.56 12.30
N SER A 166 -6.24 0.86 13.23
CA SER A 166 -5.50 2.13 13.22
C SER A 166 -4.62 2.26 11.96
N CYS A 167 -4.01 1.16 11.51
CA CYS A 167 -3.31 1.08 10.24
C CYS A 167 -4.23 1.46 9.06
N ALA A 168 -5.47 0.94 9.00
CA ALA A 168 -6.42 1.30 7.95
C ALA A 168 -6.76 2.80 7.93
N VAL A 169 -6.91 3.43 9.11
CA VAL A 169 -7.09 4.89 9.23
C VAL A 169 -5.87 5.63 8.67
N LEU A 170 -4.67 5.22 9.06
CA LEU A 170 -3.42 5.86 8.63
C LEU A 170 -3.18 5.69 7.12
N PHE A 171 -3.44 4.50 6.55
CA PHE A 171 -3.41 4.31 5.10
C PHE A 171 -4.45 5.16 4.38
N SER A 172 -5.63 5.35 4.96
CA SER A 172 -6.64 6.25 4.36
C SER A 172 -6.12 7.67 4.25
N PHE A 173 -5.46 8.18 5.29
CA PHE A 173 -4.81 9.50 5.23
C PHE A 173 -3.65 9.53 4.23
N GLN A 174 -2.85 8.47 4.15
CA GLN A 174 -1.76 8.36 3.17
C GLN A 174 -2.30 8.38 1.73
N ILE A 175 -3.35 7.61 1.44
CA ILE A 175 -4.02 7.58 0.13
C ILE A 175 -4.54 8.98 -0.24
N MET A 176 -5.16 9.69 0.71
CA MET A 176 -5.67 11.04 0.49
C MET A 176 -4.54 12.06 0.33
N ALA A 177 -3.42 11.92 1.06
CA ALA A 177 -2.24 12.75 0.88
C ALA A 177 -1.60 12.55 -0.50
N VAL A 178 -1.46 11.30 -0.95
CA VAL A 178 -0.99 10.97 -2.30
C VAL A 178 -1.91 11.57 -3.36
N ASP A 179 -3.23 11.46 -3.21
CA ASP A 179 -4.20 12.07 -4.12
C ASP A 179 -4.03 13.59 -4.20
N HIS A 180 -3.80 14.25 -3.07
CA HIS A 180 -3.59 15.69 -3.04
C HIS A 180 -2.27 16.10 -3.70
N PHE A 181 -1.17 15.40 -3.42
CA PHE A 181 0.17 15.82 -3.85
C PHE A 181 0.58 15.30 -5.22
N SER A 182 0.10 14.12 -5.65
CA SER A 182 0.55 13.49 -6.90
C SER A 182 0.31 14.32 -8.18
N PRO A 183 -0.75 15.16 -8.28
CA PRO A 183 -0.90 16.07 -9.42
C PRO A 183 0.06 17.27 -9.36
N LEU A 184 0.56 17.62 -8.17
CA LEU A 184 1.32 18.84 -7.91
C LEU A 184 2.84 18.67 -8.05
N VAL A 185 3.33 17.42 -8.02
CA VAL A 185 4.76 17.10 -8.02
C VAL A 185 5.08 15.91 -8.92
N ASP A 186 6.35 15.68 -9.19
CA ASP A 186 6.76 14.47 -9.93
C ASP A 186 6.56 13.22 -9.07
N GLY A 187 5.73 12.28 -9.57
CA GLY A 187 5.33 11.10 -8.80
C GLY A 187 6.49 10.14 -8.49
N VAL A 188 7.48 9.99 -9.39
CA VAL A 188 8.63 9.10 -9.14
C VAL A 188 9.55 9.70 -8.06
N ARG A 189 9.75 11.03 -8.11
CA ARG A 189 10.49 11.74 -7.05
C ARG A 189 9.74 11.74 -5.72
N LEU A 190 8.41 11.86 -5.76
CA LEU A 190 7.59 11.74 -4.56
C LEU A 190 7.76 10.35 -3.93
N SER A 191 7.76 9.28 -4.75
CA SER A 191 8.01 7.91 -4.27
C SER A 191 9.38 7.78 -3.60
N LEU A 192 10.44 8.31 -4.21
CA LEU A 192 11.78 8.31 -3.61
C LEU A 192 11.81 9.04 -2.27
N LEU A 193 11.24 10.23 -2.20
CA LEU A 193 11.28 11.03 -0.97
C LEU A 193 10.43 10.42 0.14
N GLN A 194 9.24 9.91 -0.16
CA GLN A 194 8.42 9.25 0.87
C GLN A 194 9.14 8.02 1.44
N PHE A 195 9.80 7.18 0.61
CA PHE A 195 10.55 6.04 1.11
C PHE A 195 11.83 6.42 1.83
N PHE A 196 12.48 7.53 1.47
CA PHE A 196 13.59 8.07 2.23
C PHE A 196 13.14 8.47 3.65
N VAL A 197 11.99 9.15 3.78
CA VAL A 197 11.41 9.50 5.09
C VAL A 197 11.06 8.24 5.88
N VAL A 198 10.36 7.27 5.26
CA VAL A 198 10.05 5.98 5.92
C VAL A 198 11.32 5.28 6.40
N ALA A 199 12.38 5.24 5.56
CA ALA A 199 13.64 4.59 5.92
C ALA A 199 14.31 5.25 7.13
N VAL A 200 14.33 6.58 7.18
CA VAL A 200 14.90 7.33 8.32
C VAL A 200 14.07 7.12 9.58
N GLU A 201 12.74 7.29 9.51
CA GLU A 201 11.85 7.17 10.66
C GLU A 201 11.83 5.73 11.21
N SER A 202 11.78 4.72 10.33
CA SER A 202 11.82 3.31 10.76
C SER A 202 13.18 2.89 11.30
N THR A 203 14.29 3.44 10.79
CA THR A 203 15.61 3.21 11.35
C THR A 203 15.71 3.79 12.74
N ALA A 204 15.25 5.03 12.94
CA ALA A 204 15.21 5.66 14.27
C ALA A 204 14.35 4.84 15.25
N ALA A 205 13.17 4.41 14.82
CA ALA A 205 12.28 3.57 15.64
C ALA A 205 12.91 2.21 15.96
N ALA A 206 13.59 1.57 15.00
CA ALA A 206 14.27 0.30 15.23
C ALA A 206 15.34 0.40 16.32
N PHE A 207 16.16 1.45 16.31
CA PHE A 207 17.16 1.66 17.36
C PHE A 207 16.59 2.10 18.70
N LEU A 208 15.39 2.72 18.72
CA LEU A 208 14.73 3.16 19.95
C LEU A 208 13.94 2.03 20.65
N PHE A 209 13.32 1.13 19.87
CA PHE A 209 12.35 0.16 20.37
C PHE A 209 12.76 -1.30 20.16
N GLU A 210 13.80 -1.56 19.38
CA GLU A 210 14.28 -2.89 19.02
C GLU A 210 15.82 -2.95 19.18
N THR A 211 16.37 -4.14 19.04
CA THR A 211 17.82 -4.39 19.00
C THR A 211 18.19 -4.99 17.64
N PRO A 212 18.32 -4.17 16.57
CA PRO A 212 18.55 -4.69 15.21
C PRO A 212 19.83 -5.51 15.14
N ALA A 213 19.73 -6.74 14.65
CA ALA A 213 20.88 -7.64 14.47
C ALA A 213 21.13 -7.91 12.97
N LEU A 214 22.38 -7.73 12.52
CA LEU A 214 22.74 -7.97 11.10
C LEU A 214 22.41 -9.40 10.63
N ALA A 215 22.48 -10.37 11.53
CA ALA A 215 22.15 -11.77 11.21
C ALA A 215 20.67 -11.93 10.80
N GLU A 216 19.75 -11.14 11.37
CA GLU A 216 18.33 -11.20 11.01
C GLU A 216 18.08 -10.69 9.58
N PHE A 217 18.81 -9.66 9.14
CA PHE A 217 18.74 -9.18 7.75
C PHE A 217 19.22 -10.24 6.77
N GLY A 218 20.30 -10.96 7.13
CA GLY A 218 20.80 -12.09 6.34
C GLY A 218 19.83 -13.26 6.27
N ALA A 219 19.19 -13.62 7.38
CA ALA A 219 18.19 -14.69 7.44
C ALA A 219 16.91 -14.36 6.67
N ASN A 220 16.52 -13.08 6.61
CA ASN A 220 15.29 -12.60 5.98
C ASN A 220 15.53 -11.86 4.65
N TRP A 221 16.65 -12.11 3.97
CA TRP A 221 17.04 -11.40 2.75
C TRP A 221 15.99 -11.46 1.63
N LEU A 222 15.36 -12.62 1.42
CA LEU A 222 14.37 -12.82 0.36
C LEU A 222 13.07 -12.03 0.61
N PRO A 223 12.42 -12.12 1.77
CA PRO A 223 11.32 -11.23 2.15
C PRO A 223 11.67 -9.74 2.04
N LEU A 224 12.86 -9.35 2.47
CA LEU A 224 13.31 -7.96 2.41
C LEU A 224 13.47 -7.46 0.98
N ILE A 225 14.11 -8.24 0.09
CA ILE A 225 14.26 -7.87 -1.33
C ILE A 225 12.89 -7.77 -1.99
N TYR A 226 12.02 -8.77 -1.80
CA TYR A 226 10.67 -8.72 -2.38
C TYR A 226 9.89 -7.48 -1.90
N CYS A 227 9.83 -7.26 -0.60
CA CYS A 227 9.12 -6.12 -0.03
C CYS A 227 9.79 -4.78 -0.34
N GLY A 228 11.11 -4.73 -0.40
CA GLY A 228 11.85 -3.50 -0.71
C GLY A 228 11.77 -3.10 -2.18
N VAL A 229 12.08 -4.03 -3.08
CA VAL A 229 12.14 -3.74 -4.52
C VAL A 229 10.74 -3.68 -5.13
N LEU A 230 9.96 -4.75 -5.00
CA LEU A 230 8.67 -4.84 -5.68
C LEU A 230 7.56 -4.11 -4.92
N SER A 231 7.36 -4.42 -3.64
CA SER A 231 6.27 -3.82 -2.88
C SER A 231 6.52 -2.33 -2.60
N SER A 232 7.68 -1.97 -2.07
CA SER A 232 8.00 -0.57 -1.73
C SER A 232 8.44 0.23 -2.95
N GLY A 233 9.39 -0.25 -3.74
CA GLY A 233 9.92 0.48 -4.90
C GLY A 233 8.92 0.59 -6.04
N VAL A 234 8.41 -0.53 -6.54
CA VAL A 234 7.54 -0.56 -7.73
C VAL A 234 6.09 -0.25 -7.37
N ALA A 235 5.46 -0.98 -6.44
CA ALA A 235 4.03 -0.89 -6.23
C ALA A 235 3.59 0.48 -5.67
N TYR A 236 4.29 1.06 -4.69
CA TYR A 236 3.97 2.42 -4.22
C TYR A 236 4.23 3.51 -5.27
N THR A 237 5.21 3.31 -6.16
CA THR A 237 5.38 4.21 -7.32
C THR A 237 4.19 4.09 -8.28
N LEU A 238 3.72 2.88 -8.55
CA LEU A 238 2.50 2.64 -9.34
C LEU A 238 1.26 3.22 -8.66
N GLN A 239 1.15 3.14 -7.33
CA GLN A 239 0.09 3.78 -6.57
C GLN A 239 0.06 5.30 -6.82
N ILE A 240 1.18 5.98 -6.63
CA ILE A 240 1.28 7.44 -6.81
C ILE A 240 0.93 7.83 -8.25
N LEU A 241 1.46 7.10 -9.23
CA LEU A 241 1.19 7.37 -10.64
C LEU A 241 -0.25 7.03 -11.03
N GLY A 242 -0.79 5.95 -10.49
CA GLY A 242 -2.17 5.50 -10.73
C GLY A 242 -3.21 6.39 -10.10
N GLN A 243 -2.97 6.88 -8.88
CA GLN A 243 -3.91 7.76 -8.18
C GLN A 243 -4.01 9.17 -8.80
N LYS A 244 -3.00 9.61 -9.55
CA LYS A 244 -2.93 10.98 -10.08
C LYS A 244 -4.16 11.42 -10.86
N GLU A 245 -4.80 10.51 -11.59
CA GLU A 245 -5.93 10.81 -12.49
C GLU A 245 -7.23 10.08 -12.09
N LEU A 246 -7.24 9.43 -10.93
CA LEU A 246 -8.38 8.67 -10.43
C LEU A 246 -8.93 9.26 -9.14
N ASN A 247 -10.23 9.15 -8.95
CA ASN A 247 -10.84 9.45 -7.66
C ASN A 247 -10.25 8.52 -6.58
N PRO A 248 -9.81 9.03 -5.42
CA PRO A 248 -9.17 8.22 -4.37
C PRO A 248 -10.07 7.10 -3.83
N ALA A 249 -11.40 7.28 -3.85
CA ALA A 249 -12.32 6.21 -3.47
C ALA A 249 -12.34 5.05 -4.49
N ILE A 250 -12.28 5.35 -5.80
CA ILE A 250 -12.12 4.32 -6.84
C ILE A 250 -10.75 3.67 -6.73
N ALA A 251 -9.71 4.47 -6.51
CA ALA A 251 -8.35 3.96 -6.32
C ALA A 251 -8.26 3.00 -5.13
N SER A 252 -8.83 3.36 -3.98
CA SER A 252 -8.87 2.48 -2.79
C SER A 252 -9.63 1.18 -3.05
N LEU A 253 -10.72 1.24 -3.82
CA LEU A 253 -11.49 0.06 -4.20
C LEU A 253 -10.69 -0.88 -5.12
N ILE A 254 -9.95 -0.34 -6.10
CA ILE A 254 -9.08 -1.17 -6.96
C ILE A 254 -7.95 -1.78 -6.11
N MET A 255 -7.36 -1.02 -5.21
CA MET A 255 -6.25 -1.50 -4.37
C MET A 255 -6.70 -2.60 -3.40
N CYS A 256 -7.97 -2.64 -2.95
CA CYS A 256 -8.45 -3.74 -2.10
C CYS A 256 -8.46 -5.12 -2.79
N LEU A 257 -8.25 -5.20 -4.13
CA LEU A 257 -7.94 -6.45 -4.82
C LEU A 257 -6.67 -7.13 -4.30
N GLU A 258 -5.84 -6.45 -3.53
CA GLU A 258 -4.69 -7.06 -2.85
C GLU A 258 -5.09 -8.28 -2.02
N SER A 259 -6.27 -8.25 -1.38
CA SER A 259 -6.80 -9.37 -0.62
C SER A 259 -7.16 -10.57 -1.52
N VAL A 260 -7.69 -10.31 -2.72
CA VAL A 260 -7.97 -11.35 -3.72
C VAL A 260 -6.67 -11.96 -4.22
N PHE A 261 -5.69 -11.12 -4.58
CA PHE A 261 -4.39 -11.60 -5.04
C PHE A 261 -3.59 -12.31 -3.95
N SER A 262 -3.74 -11.92 -2.68
CA SER A 262 -3.17 -12.64 -1.54
C SER A 262 -3.75 -14.06 -1.42
N ALA A 263 -5.07 -14.20 -1.56
CA ALA A 263 -5.74 -15.50 -1.52
C ALA A 263 -5.34 -16.39 -2.71
N LEU A 264 -5.29 -15.84 -3.92
CA LEU A 264 -4.84 -16.55 -5.12
C LEU A 264 -3.35 -16.94 -5.01
N GLY A 265 -2.50 -16.05 -4.48
CA GLY A 265 -1.09 -16.35 -4.22
C GLY A 265 -0.92 -17.47 -3.20
N GLY A 266 -1.70 -17.47 -2.12
CA GLY A 266 -1.73 -18.56 -1.15
C GLY A 266 -2.18 -19.90 -1.76
N TRP A 267 -3.19 -19.87 -2.62
CA TRP A 267 -3.63 -21.08 -3.34
C TRP A 267 -2.56 -21.60 -4.30
N MET A 268 -1.97 -20.74 -5.13
CA MET A 268 -1.02 -21.16 -6.17
C MET A 268 0.36 -21.49 -5.62
N LEU A 269 0.88 -20.73 -4.64
CA LEU A 269 2.27 -20.85 -4.18
C LEU A 269 2.39 -21.69 -2.91
N LEU A 270 1.39 -21.65 -2.03
CA LEU A 270 1.39 -22.35 -0.74
C LEU A 270 0.44 -23.55 -0.74
N HIS A 271 -0.17 -23.88 -1.89
CA HIS A 271 -1.13 -24.99 -2.05
C HIS A 271 -2.27 -24.95 -1.03
N GLN A 272 -2.69 -23.75 -0.60
CA GLN A 272 -3.81 -23.56 0.31
C GLN A 272 -5.12 -23.76 -0.46
N ASN A 273 -6.05 -24.57 0.11
CA ASN A 273 -7.35 -24.74 -0.49
C ASN A 273 -8.24 -23.52 -0.26
N LEU A 274 -8.82 -22.98 -1.31
CA LEU A 274 -9.85 -21.96 -1.23
C LEU A 274 -11.22 -22.63 -1.10
N SER A 275 -11.96 -22.28 -0.07
CA SER A 275 -13.35 -22.70 0.10
C SER A 275 -14.26 -21.97 -0.89
N ALA A 276 -15.44 -22.53 -1.17
CA ALA A 276 -16.44 -21.88 -2.02
C ALA A 276 -16.84 -20.47 -1.50
N ARG A 277 -16.85 -20.28 -0.18
CA ARG A 277 -17.09 -18.98 0.47
C ARG A 277 -16.01 -17.97 0.10
N GLU A 278 -14.72 -18.34 0.14
CA GLU A 278 -13.60 -17.49 -0.21
C GLU A 278 -13.59 -17.13 -1.69
N VAL A 279 -13.87 -18.10 -2.56
CA VAL A 279 -14.01 -17.86 -4.00
C VAL A 279 -15.16 -16.87 -4.28
N PHE A 280 -16.29 -17.04 -3.61
CA PHE A 280 -17.41 -16.10 -3.74
C PHE A 280 -17.04 -14.70 -3.24
N GLY A 281 -16.28 -14.60 -2.14
CA GLY A 281 -15.70 -13.34 -1.65
C GLY A 281 -14.82 -12.64 -2.71
N CYS A 282 -13.93 -13.38 -3.37
CA CYS A 282 -13.10 -12.87 -4.47
C CYS A 282 -13.96 -12.32 -5.62
N VAL A 283 -14.99 -13.05 -6.02
CA VAL A 283 -15.92 -12.64 -7.10
C VAL A 283 -16.62 -11.33 -6.73
N LEU A 284 -17.10 -11.19 -5.48
CA LEU A 284 -17.76 -9.98 -5.01
C LEU A 284 -16.81 -8.76 -5.02
N ILE A 285 -15.55 -8.91 -4.56
CA ILE A 285 -14.58 -7.82 -4.58
C ILE A 285 -14.31 -7.39 -6.03
N PHE A 286 -14.11 -8.34 -6.92
CA PHE A 286 -13.88 -8.04 -8.33
C PHE A 286 -15.10 -7.36 -8.97
N ALA A 287 -16.32 -7.85 -8.71
CA ALA A 287 -17.56 -7.24 -9.17
C ALA A 287 -17.73 -5.80 -8.64
N ALA A 288 -17.37 -5.56 -7.38
CA ALA A 288 -17.39 -4.22 -6.78
C ALA A 288 -16.47 -3.25 -7.52
N VAL A 289 -15.25 -3.68 -7.88
CA VAL A 289 -14.30 -2.86 -8.65
C VAL A 289 -14.86 -2.53 -10.04
N VAL A 290 -15.44 -3.51 -10.72
CA VAL A 290 -16.07 -3.30 -12.05
C VAL A 290 -17.27 -2.37 -11.94
N LEU A 291 -18.09 -2.53 -10.90
CA LEU A 291 -19.27 -1.69 -10.68
C LEU A 291 -18.91 -0.23 -10.42
N ALA A 292 -17.77 0.05 -9.79
CA ALA A 292 -17.36 1.40 -9.43
C ALA A 292 -16.75 2.21 -10.60
N GLN A 293 -16.40 1.56 -11.71
CA GLN A 293 -15.81 2.19 -12.89
C GLN A 293 -16.86 2.60 -13.91
#